data_3bd2e190a37a124851996c60371c6a4a
#
_entry.id   3bd2e190a37a124851996c60371c6a4a
#
_cell.length_a   1.000
_cell.length_b   1.000
_cell.length_c   1.000
_cell.angle_alpha   90.00
_cell.angle_beta   90.00
_cell.angle_gamma   90.00
#
_symmetry.space_group_name_H-M   'P 1'
#
loop_
_entity.id
_entity.type
_entity.pdbx_description
1 polymer ?
#
loop_
_entity_poly.entity_id
_entity_poly.type
_entity_poly.pdbx_seq_one_letter_code
_entity_poly.pdbx_strand_id
1 'polypeptide(L)'
;KYYISLDENASPLRESSISGGSMGFDFTSFQPKGKIKYGFDVYGFETKYKTYNSANAKIELNENNSEFSAYVNYQYNADRFILEPGLRLQKYTLGTSPEPRLGIKYLASDVLRLKLATGLYSQNIISTVSDRDVVNLFYGFISSPENLPADEDGNEYKNQIQKARHIILGAEYDINLKMDFQIEGYIKDFNQITNINRSMTSNYDNEFIVERGLARGVDFLLKYKTKKLYLWSVYSLGFIKRYEGENEYFPHFDRRHNINLVSSFNFGKK
;
A
#
# COMPACT_ATOMS: atom_id res chain seq x y z
N LYS A 1 12.67 14.71 5.37
CA LYS A 1 11.75 15.76 5.83
C LYS A 1 10.92 16.25 4.66
N TYR A 2 9.59 16.24 4.79
CA TYR A 2 8.65 16.73 3.81
C TYR A 2 7.78 17.81 4.47
N TYR A 3 7.59 18.94 3.79
CA TYR A 3 6.83 20.06 4.29
C TYR A 3 6.02 20.70 3.16
N ILE A 4 4.73 20.92 3.41
CA ILE A 4 3.83 21.69 2.55
C ILE A 4 3.14 22.72 3.41
N SER A 5 3.11 23.98 2.94
CA SER A 5 2.37 25.06 3.58
C SER A 5 1.64 25.87 2.52
N LEU A 6 0.43 26.25 2.83
CA LEU A 6 -0.31 27.30 2.12
C LEU A 6 -0.48 28.46 3.07
N ASP A 7 0.13 29.59 2.73
CA ASP A 7 0.09 30.81 3.55
C ASP A 7 -0.93 31.78 3.02
N GLU A 8 -1.65 32.40 3.94
CA GLU A 8 -2.45 33.59 3.66
C GLU A 8 -2.07 34.65 4.70
N ASN A 9 -1.67 35.82 4.25
CA ASN A 9 -1.25 36.94 5.13
C ASN A 9 -0.13 36.56 6.14
N ALA A 10 0.87 35.81 5.69
CA ALA A 10 2.02 35.33 6.48
C ALA A 10 1.69 34.38 7.66
N SER A 11 0.47 33.84 7.71
CA SER A 11 0.08 32.78 8.64
C SER A 11 -0.31 31.52 7.89
N PRO A 12 0.25 30.35 8.16
CA PRO A 12 -0.09 29.14 7.44
C PRO A 12 -1.53 28.73 7.76
N LEU A 13 -2.41 28.80 6.76
CA LEU A 13 -3.77 28.28 6.84
C LEU A 13 -3.81 26.77 6.86
N ARG A 14 -2.89 26.16 6.08
CA ARG A 14 -2.78 24.72 5.93
C ARG A 14 -1.32 24.34 5.98
N GLU A 15 -1.01 23.37 6.79
CA GLU A 15 0.36 22.90 6.99
C GLU A 15 0.37 21.37 7.06
N SER A 16 1.34 20.75 6.42
CA SER A 16 1.65 19.35 6.65
C SER A 16 3.14 19.13 6.62
N SER A 17 3.66 18.44 7.60
CA SER A 17 5.06 18.01 7.62
C SER A 17 5.21 16.61 8.18
N ILE A 18 6.19 15.89 7.65
CA ILE A 18 6.69 14.66 8.22
C ILE A 18 8.19 14.74 8.34
N SER A 19 8.72 14.43 9.50
CA SER A 19 10.17 14.39 9.75
C SER A 19 10.52 13.25 10.67
N GLY A 20 11.60 12.53 10.36
CA GLY A 20 12.02 11.40 11.16
C GLY A 20 13.26 10.74 10.64
N GLY A 21 13.58 9.59 11.21
CA GLY A 21 14.69 8.75 10.82
C GLY A 21 14.39 7.29 11.06
N SER A 22 15.19 6.43 10.43
CA SER A 22 15.10 4.99 10.58
C SER A 22 16.46 4.36 10.66
N MET A 23 16.52 3.20 11.32
CA MET A 23 17.69 2.34 11.36
C MET A 23 17.21 0.90 11.28
N GLY A 24 17.88 0.08 10.48
CA GLY A 24 17.55 -1.32 10.34
C GLY A 24 18.75 -2.18 10.01
N PHE A 25 18.60 -3.48 10.25
CA PHE A 25 19.60 -4.49 9.94
C PHE A 25 18.95 -5.68 9.27
N ASP A 26 19.53 -6.08 8.15
CA ASP A 26 19.08 -7.22 7.36
C ASP A 26 20.19 -8.27 7.28
N PHE A 27 19.80 -9.51 7.53
CA PHE A 27 20.69 -10.66 7.49
C PHE A 27 20.16 -11.68 6.48
N THR A 28 21.09 -12.35 5.79
CA THR A 28 20.76 -13.47 4.91
C THR A 28 21.64 -14.65 5.26
N SER A 29 21.02 -15.76 5.63
CA SER A 29 21.68 -17.04 5.85
C SER A 29 21.37 -17.97 4.68
N PHE A 30 22.38 -18.45 3.99
CA PHE A 30 22.25 -19.37 2.87
C PHE A 30 22.18 -20.80 3.38
N GLN A 31 21.26 -21.59 2.85
CA GLN A 31 21.03 -22.98 3.15
C GLN A 31 21.17 -23.82 1.88
N PRO A 32 21.41 -25.14 1.96
CA PRO A 32 21.58 -25.99 0.77
C PRO A 32 20.37 -25.96 -0.20
N LYS A 33 19.16 -25.76 0.32
CA LYS A 33 17.91 -25.72 -0.46
C LYS A 33 17.21 -24.37 -0.40
N GLY A 34 17.94 -23.27 -0.12
CA GLY A 34 17.31 -21.98 -0.06
C GLY A 34 18.06 -20.95 0.77
N LYS A 35 17.33 -20.02 1.34
CA LYS A 35 17.89 -18.97 2.22
C LYS A 35 16.87 -18.50 3.23
N ILE A 36 17.36 -18.07 4.37
CA ILE A 36 16.58 -17.38 5.41
C ILE A 36 17.01 -15.91 5.40
N LYS A 37 16.04 -15.01 5.25
CA LYS A 37 16.22 -13.58 5.44
C LYS A 37 15.53 -13.16 6.71
N TYR A 38 16.21 -12.46 7.58
CA TYR A 38 15.65 -11.93 8.82
C TYR A 38 16.28 -10.60 9.15
N GLY A 39 15.54 -9.80 9.88
CA GLY A 39 16.01 -8.48 10.23
C GLY A 39 15.07 -7.76 11.18
N PHE A 40 15.44 -6.54 11.50
CA PHE A 40 14.61 -5.63 12.27
C PHE A 40 14.84 -4.20 11.82
N ASP A 41 13.79 -3.37 11.96
CA ASP A 41 13.79 -1.96 11.65
C ASP A 41 13.17 -1.17 12.79
N VAL A 42 13.72 0.02 13.03
CA VAL A 42 13.18 1.01 13.96
C VAL A 42 12.96 2.31 13.20
N TYR A 43 11.76 2.87 13.31
CA TYR A 43 11.39 4.15 12.74
C TYR A 43 10.95 5.08 13.86
N GLY A 44 11.46 6.30 13.86
CA GLY A 44 10.95 7.39 14.69
C GLY A 44 10.58 8.56 13.81
N PHE A 45 9.34 9.06 13.89
CA PHE A 45 8.90 10.20 13.09
C PHE A 45 7.81 11.01 13.76
N GLU A 46 7.77 12.29 13.39
CA GLU A 46 6.76 13.26 13.78
C GLU A 46 5.93 13.60 12.54
N THR A 47 4.59 13.61 12.68
CA THR A 47 3.68 14.16 11.68
C THR A 47 2.98 15.37 12.26
N LYS A 48 2.91 16.46 11.47
CA LYS A 48 2.12 17.65 11.78
C LYS A 48 1.16 17.88 10.64
N TYR A 49 -0.09 18.12 10.98
CA TYR A 49 -1.12 18.41 10.02
C TYR A 49 -2.07 19.46 10.56
N LYS A 50 -2.31 20.51 9.78
CA LYS A 50 -3.26 21.56 10.09
C LYS A 50 -4.06 21.91 8.85
N THR A 51 -5.36 21.92 8.97
CA THR A 51 -6.26 22.31 7.88
C THR A 51 -7.56 22.91 8.44
N TYR A 52 -8.34 23.53 7.56
CA TYR A 52 -9.70 23.98 7.83
C TYR A 52 -10.60 23.35 6.79
N ASN A 53 -11.76 22.86 7.20
CA ASN A 53 -12.76 22.35 6.29
C ASN A 53 -13.65 23.48 5.73
N SER A 54 -14.66 23.12 4.92
CA SER A 54 -15.61 24.09 4.32
C SER A 54 -16.47 24.86 5.34
N ALA A 55 -16.68 24.27 6.52
CA ALA A 55 -17.37 24.91 7.65
C ALA A 55 -16.43 25.75 8.53
N ASN A 56 -15.17 25.97 8.10
CA ASN A 56 -14.11 26.66 8.84
C ASN A 56 -13.76 25.99 10.19
N ALA A 57 -14.11 24.72 10.37
CA ALA A 57 -13.66 23.95 11.51
C ALA A 57 -12.17 23.57 11.32
N LYS A 58 -11.37 23.80 12.36
CA LYS A 58 -9.93 23.53 12.37
C LYS A 58 -9.69 22.07 12.72
N ILE A 59 -8.83 21.43 11.95
CA ILE A 59 -8.27 20.11 12.25
C ILE A 59 -6.77 20.31 12.42
N GLU A 60 -6.24 19.96 13.60
CA GLU A 60 -4.81 20.10 13.93
C GLU A 60 -4.33 18.86 14.68
N LEU A 61 -3.41 18.13 14.05
CA LEU A 61 -2.86 16.88 14.55
C LEU A 61 -1.33 17.00 14.60
N ASN A 62 -0.75 16.63 15.74
CA ASN A 62 0.70 16.60 15.93
C ASN A 62 1.04 15.32 16.67
N GLU A 63 1.59 14.34 15.94
CA GLU A 63 1.83 13.01 16.46
C GLU A 63 3.29 12.62 16.37
N ASN A 64 3.81 12.11 17.49
CA ASN A 64 5.14 11.49 17.58
C ASN A 64 5.00 9.98 17.60
N ASN A 65 5.58 9.32 16.62
CA ASN A 65 5.46 7.89 16.45
C ASN A 65 6.81 7.19 16.50
N SER A 66 6.78 6.04 17.15
CA SER A 66 7.88 5.08 17.12
C SER A 66 7.34 3.74 16.66
N GLU A 67 7.96 3.18 15.64
CA GLU A 67 7.60 1.87 15.09
C GLU A 67 8.81 0.94 15.15
N PHE A 68 8.56 -0.27 15.56
CA PHE A 68 9.55 -1.35 15.53
C PHE A 68 9.00 -2.50 14.71
N SER A 69 9.83 -3.07 13.85
CA SER A 69 9.47 -4.30 13.15
C SER A 69 10.59 -5.33 13.22
N ALA A 70 10.19 -6.58 13.29
CA ALA A 70 11.08 -7.71 13.12
C ALA A 70 10.45 -8.69 12.13
N TYR A 71 11.27 -9.30 11.27
CA TYR A 71 10.76 -10.21 10.26
C TYR A 71 11.68 -11.41 10.06
N VAL A 72 11.08 -12.50 9.60
CA VAL A 72 11.75 -13.67 9.07
C VAL A 72 11.04 -14.16 7.83
N ASN A 73 11.79 -14.43 6.77
CA ASN A 73 11.31 -15.03 5.52
C ASN A 73 12.21 -16.22 5.18
N TYR A 74 11.60 -17.35 4.85
CA TYR A 74 12.33 -18.53 4.42
C TYR A 74 12.01 -18.85 2.96
N GLN A 75 12.97 -18.75 2.07
CA GLN A 75 12.84 -19.23 0.71
C GLN A 75 13.36 -20.68 0.66
N TYR A 76 12.47 -21.60 0.35
CA TYR A 76 12.78 -23.01 0.17
C TYR A 76 12.61 -23.38 -1.31
N ASN A 77 13.66 -23.94 -1.89
CA ASN A 77 13.71 -24.38 -3.29
C ASN A 77 13.61 -25.91 -3.30
N ALA A 78 12.48 -26.43 -3.71
CA ALA A 78 12.27 -27.83 -4.07
C ALA A 78 12.20 -27.91 -5.60
N ASP A 79 12.42 -29.07 -6.20
CA ASP A 79 12.60 -29.26 -7.65
C ASP A 79 11.77 -28.33 -8.55
N ARG A 80 10.42 -28.38 -8.39
CA ARG A 80 9.49 -27.56 -9.17
C ARG A 80 8.80 -26.50 -8.34
N PHE A 81 9.08 -26.40 -7.04
CA PHE A 81 8.43 -25.46 -6.15
C PHE A 81 9.44 -24.52 -5.50
N ILE A 82 9.10 -23.25 -5.44
CA ILE A 82 9.75 -22.27 -4.58
C ILE A 82 8.69 -21.81 -3.59
N LEU A 83 8.93 -22.07 -2.29
CA LEU A 83 8.04 -21.71 -1.20
C LEU A 83 8.68 -20.59 -0.39
N GLU A 84 7.91 -19.55 -0.11
CA GLU A 84 8.38 -18.38 0.63
C GLU A 84 7.42 -18.02 1.77
N PRO A 85 7.33 -18.83 2.85
CA PRO A 85 6.65 -18.42 4.07
C PRO A 85 7.44 -17.30 4.75
N GLY A 86 6.71 -16.35 5.31
CA GLY A 86 7.27 -15.23 6.04
C GLY A 86 6.37 -14.77 7.17
N LEU A 87 6.96 -14.17 8.17
CA LEU A 87 6.27 -13.50 9.26
C LEU A 87 6.97 -12.18 9.56
N ARG A 88 6.22 -11.10 9.63
CA ARG A 88 6.65 -9.81 10.16
C ARG A 88 5.80 -9.48 11.38
N LEU A 89 6.43 -9.05 12.44
CA LEU A 89 5.79 -8.43 13.59
C LEU A 89 6.05 -6.93 13.52
N GLN A 90 4.97 -6.18 13.40
CA GLN A 90 5.02 -4.72 13.38
C GLN A 90 4.46 -4.19 14.70
N LYS A 91 5.27 -3.49 15.47
CA LYS A 91 4.87 -2.80 16.70
C LYS A 91 4.75 -1.33 16.40
N TYR A 92 3.56 -0.79 16.59
CA TYR A 92 3.22 0.61 16.54
C TYR A 92 3.04 1.17 17.95
N THR A 93 3.03 2.47 18.11
CA THR A 93 2.72 3.13 19.39
C THR A 93 1.39 2.61 19.94
N LEU A 94 0.36 2.51 19.12
CA LEU A 94 -1.01 2.16 19.49
C LEU A 94 -1.40 0.70 19.23
N GLY A 95 -0.45 -0.19 18.95
CA GLY A 95 -0.80 -1.58 18.74
C GLY A 95 0.29 -2.44 18.15
N THR A 96 -0.03 -3.70 17.92
CA THR A 96 0.87 -4.67 17.30
C THR A 96 0.13 -5.40 16.19
N SER A 97 0.78 -5.60 15.05
CA SER A 97 0.25 -6.30 13.90
C SER A 97 1.17 -7.48 13.52
N PRO A 98 0.74 -8.73 13.70
CA PRO A 98 1.38 -9.87 13.05
C PRO A 98 0.97 -9.91 11.57
N GLU A 99 1.96 -10.05 10.70
CA GLU A 99 1.80 -10.04 9.25
C GLU A 99 2.39 -11.32 8.63
N PRO A 100 1.65 -12.45 8.70
CA PRO A 100 2.03 -13.65 7.97
C PRO A 100 1.91 -13.41 6.47
N ARG A 101 2.85 -13.99 5.72
CA ARG A 101 2.92 -13.91 4.26
C ARG A 101 3.30 -15.26 3.69
N LEU A 102 2.79 -15.60 2.53
CA LEU A 102 3.13 -16.82 1.83
C LEU A 102 3.26 -16.53 0.33
N GLY A 103 4.42 -16.85 -0.23
CA GLY A 103 4.66 -16.92 -1.65
C GLY A 103 4.85 -18.38 -2.10
N ILE A 104 4.26 -18.73 -3.22
CA ILE A 104 4.45 -20.04 -3.87
C ILE A 104 4.70 -19.79 -5.35
N LYS A 105 5.76 -20.38 -5.88
CA LYS A 105 6.01 -20.44 -7.33
C LYS A 105 6.14 -21.91 -7.74
N TYR A 106 5.33 -22.32 -8.71
CA TYR A 106 5.37 -23.65 -9.30
C TYR A 106 5.91 -23.57 -10.72
N LEU A 107 6.97 -24.27 -10.99
CA LEU A 107 7.61 -24.41 -12.30
C LEU A 107 6.90 -25.54 -13.06
N ALA A 108 5.77 -25.20 -13.71
CA ALA A 108 4.94 -26.18 -14.39
C ALA A 108 5.67 -26.79 -15.61
N SER A 109 6.48 -25.97 -16.29
CA SER A 109 7.40 -26.39 -17.34
C SER A 109 8.57 -25.40 -17.43
N ASP A 110 9.49 -25.61 -18.37
CA ASP A 110 10.60 -24.67 -18.62
C ASP A 110 10.13 -23.27 -19.06
N VAL A 111 8.93 -23.19 -19.62
CA VAL A 111 8.35 -21.94 -20.15
C VAL A 111 7.15 -21.43 -19.37
N LEU A 112 6.55 -22.24 -18.49
CA LEU A 112 5.34 -21.88 -17.73
C LEU A 112 5.58 -21.92 -16.22
N ARG A 113 5.32 -20.83 -15.56
CA ARG A 113 5.41 -20.67 -14.10
C ARG A 113 4.09 -20.14 -13.54
N LEU A 114 3.57 -20.79 -12.51
CA LEU A 114 2.39 -20.35 -11.76
C LEU A 114 2.82 -19.75 -10.44
N LYS A 115 2.14 -18.72 -9.97
CA LYS A 115 2.44 -17.98 -8.76
C LYS A 115 1.21 -17.80 -7.89
N LEU A 116 1.41 -17.88 -6.59
CA LEU A 116 0.47 -17.45 -5.56
C LEU A 116 1.23 -16.56 -4.57
N ALA A 117 0.65 -15.42 -4.23
CA ALA A 117 1.11 -14.61 -3.11
C ALA A 117 -0.09 -14.21 -2.24
N THR A 118 0.05 -14.33 -0.93
CA THR A 118 -0.97 -13.90 0.02
C THR A 118 -0.30 -13.36 1.29
N GLY A 119 -0.99 -12.49 2.00
CA GLY A 119 -0.48 -11.95 3.25
C GLY A 119 -1.41 -10.95 3.91
N LEU A 120 -1.10 -10.68 5.18
CA LEU A 120 -1.67 -9.61 5.97
C LEU A 120 -0.69 -8.44 6.00
N TYR A 121 -1.23 -7.22 5.99
CA TYR A 121 -0.46 -5.98 5.93
C TYR A 121 -1.09 -4.95 6.85
N SER A 122 -0.26 -4.09 7.41
CA SER A 122 -0.71 -2.94 8.19
C SER A 122 0.07 -1.68 7.84
N GLN A 123 -0.53 -0.51 8.10
CA GLN A 123 0.07 0.78 7.83
C GLN A 123 -0.44 1.81 8.84
N ASN A 124 0.47 2.62 9.38
CA ASN A 124 0.15 3.68 10.33
C ASN A 124 0.06 5.06 9.66
N ILE A 125 0.95 5.36 8.71
CA ILE A 125 0.91 6.64 7.98
C ILE A 125 -0.27 6.65 7.02
N ILE A 126 -1.07 7.71 7.07
CA ILE A 126 -2.29 7.89 6.30
C ILE A 126 -2.13 9.15 5.45
N SER A 127 -2.48 9.06 4.17
CA SER A 127 -2.63 10.24 3.31
C SER A 127 -3.94 10.95 3.64
N THR A 128 -3.91 12.29 3.69
CA THR A 128 -5.09 13.11 3.90
C THR A 128 -5.84 13.43 2.61
N VAL A 129 -5.46 12.81 1.48
CA VAL A 129 -6.18 12.93 0.21
C VAL A 129 -7.56 12.31 0.37
N SER A 130 -8.60 13.07 0.01
CA SER A 130 -9.95 12.54 0.01
C SER A 130 -10.18 11.58 -1.15
N ASP A 131 -10.73 10.42 -0.88
CA ASP A 131 -11.12 9.44 -1.88
C ASP A 131 -12.38 9.85 -2.65
N ARG A 132 -13.10 10.87 -2.17
CA ARG A 132 -14.37 11.38 -2.73
C ARG A 132 -14.18 12.64 -3.57
N ASP A 133 -13.16 13.47 -3.27
CA ASP A 133 -12.97 14.75 -3.92
C ASP A 133 -12.05 14.64 -5.14
N VAL A 134 -12.53 15.08 -6.27
CA VAL A 134 -11.75 15.14 -7.53
C VAL A 134 -10.67 16.23 -7.46
N VAL A 135 -10.95 17.33 -6.75
CA VAL A 135 -10.02 18.45 -6.60
C VAL A 135 -9.51 18.49 -5.17
N ASN A 136 -8.28 18.10 -4.98
CA ASN A 136 -7.61 18.13 -3.69
C ASN A 136 -6.31 18.92 -3.81
N LEU A 137 -6.37 20.19 -3.44
CA LEU A 137 -5.25 21.13 -3.61
C LEU A 137 -4.23 21.06 -2.47
N PHE A 138 -4.54 20.36 -1.37
CA PHE A 138 -3.65 20.23 -0.23
C PHE A 138 -3.52 18.77 0.18
N TYR A 139 -2.29 18.26 0.09
CA TYR A 139 -1.92 16.90 0.45
C TYR A 139 -1.15 16.95 1.77
N GLY A 140 -1.47 16.04 2.66
CA GLY A 140 -0.75 15.90 3.90
C GLY A 140 -0.68 14.45 4.35
N PHE A 141 0.01 14.26 5.47
CA PHE A 141 0.15 12.97 6.12
C PHE A 141 -0.18 13.10 7.59
N ILE A 142 -0.89 12.11 8.08
CA ILE A 142 -1.21 11.92 9.49
C ILE A 142 -0.78 10.52 9.91
N SER A 143 -0.68 10.30 11.18
CA SER A 143 -0.33 9.00 11.74
C SER A 143 -1.08 8.80 13.06
N SER A 144 -1.27 7.54 13.45
CA SER A 144 -1.85 7.15 14.73
C SER A 144 -3.10 7.96 15.11
N PRO A 145 -4.15 8.01 14.26
CA PRO A 145 -5.36 8.77 14.59
C PRO A 145 -5.96 8.24 15.89
N GLU A 146 -6.04 9.10 16.89
CA GLU A 146 -6.76 8.84 18.13
C GLU A 146 -8.26 9.11 17.94
N ASN A 147 -9.09 8.60 18.83
CA ASN A 147 -10.53 8.86 18.84
C ASN A 147 -11.26 8.48 17.54
N LEU A 148 -11.01 7.27 17.04
CA LEU A 148 -11.80 6.74 15.93
C LEU A 148 -13.26 6.57 16.36
N PRO A 149 -14.24 6.83 15.47
CA PRO A 149 -15.64 6.55 15.75
C PRO A 149 -15.81 5.06 16.05
N ALA A 150 -16.81 4.70 16.88
CA ALA A 150 -17.20 3.31 17.08
C ALA A 150 -17.64 2.68 15.74
N ASP A 151 -17.55 1.35 15.64
CA ASP A 151 -18.07 0.61 14.51
C ASP A 151 -19.61 0.60 14.49
N GLU A 152 -20.22 0.00 13.47
CA GLU A 152 -21.68 -0.08 13.30
C GLU A 152 -22.37 -0.81 14.46
N ASP A 153 -21.66 -1.68 15.17
CA ASP A 153 -22.14 -2.42 16.34
C ASP A 153 -21.90 -1.66 17.65
N GLY A 154 -21.33 -0.45 17.60
CA GLY A 154 -21.02 0.39 18.75
C GLY A 154 -19.74 -0.01 19.49
N ASN A 155 -18.89 -0.86 18.90
CA ASN A 155 -17.62 -1.25 19.51
C ASN A 155 -16.51 -0.28 19.13
N GLU A 156 -15.62 0.00 20.06
CA GLU A 156 -14.40 0.74 19.78
C GLU A 156 -13.44 -0.07 18.89
N TYR A 157 -12.81 0.58 17.92
CA TYR A 157 -11.76 -0.05 17.14
C TYR A 157 -10.56 -0.40 18.04
N LYS A 158 -10.31 -1.69 18.20
CA LYS A 158 -9.20 -2.20 19.03
C LYS A 158 -7.81 -1.81 18.51
N ASN A 159 -7.71 -1.40 17.26
CA ASN A 159 -6.49 -0.96 16.61
C ASN A 159 -6.79 0.24 15.71
N GLN A 160 -6.02 1.29 15.88
CA GLN A 160 -6.10 2.51 15.09
C GLN A 160 -5.24 2.43 13.80
N ILE A 161 -4.83 1.23 13.42
CA ILE A 161 -3.90 0.95 12.34
C ILE A 161 -4.68 0.42 11.14
N GLN A 162 -4.43 0.94 9.96
CA GLN A 162 -5.01 0.43 8.74
C GLN A 162 -4.53 -1.01 8.46
N LYS A 163 -5.44 -1.86 8.00
CA LYS A 163 -5.17 -3.29 7.74
C LYS A 163 -5.71 -3.72 6.40
N ALA A 164 -4.94 -4.60 5.74
CA ALA A 164 -5.32 -5.17 4.47
C ALA A 164 -4.94 -6.65 4.37
N ARG A 165 -5.72 -7.39 3.58
CA ARG A 165 -5.44 -8.77 3.15
C ARG A 165 -5.26 -8.77 1.65
N HIS A 166 -4.22 -9.44 1.15
CA HIS A 166 -3.97 -9.56 -0.27
C HIS A 166 -3.92 -11.03 -0.69
N ILE A 167 -4.53 -11.34 -1.84
CA ILE A 167 -4.38 -12.61 -2.55
C ILE A 167 -4.10 -12.26 -4.01
N ILE A 168 -3.03 -12.81 -4.55
CA ILE A 168 -2.57 -12.61 -5.92
C ILE A 168 -2.27 -13.96 -6.53
N LEU A 169 -2.87 -14.23 -7.70
CA LEU A 169 -2.60 -15.42 -8.50
C LEU A 169 -2.04 -14.98 -9.84
N GLY A 170 -0.98 -15.62 -10.31
CA GLY A 170 -0.34 -15.24 -11.56
C GLY A 170 0.17 -16.42 -12.36
N ALA A 171 0.34 -16.19 -13.64
CA ALA A 171 1.03 -17.08 -14.56
C ALA A 171 2.05 -16.28 -15.39
N GLU A 172 3.25 -16.82 -15.55
CA GLU A 172 4.30 -16.32 -16.45
C GLU A 172 4.52 -17.35 -17.54
N TYR A 173 4.51 -16.90 -18.79
CA TYR A 173 4.72 -17.75 -19.95
C TYR A 173 5.77 -17.15 -20.89
N ASP A 174 6.87 -17.87 -21.07
CA ASP A 174 7.91 -17.51 -22.04
C ASP A 174 7.48 -18.01 -23.44
N ILE A 175 6.87 -17.10 -24.22
CA ILE A 175 6.39 -17.43 -25.58
C ILE A 175 7.57 -17.86 -26.47
N ASN A 176 8.68 -17.16 -26.33
CA ASN A 176 9.97 -17.50 -26.94
C ASN A 176 11.11 -16.71 -26.25
N LEU A 177 12.34 -16.89 -26.71
CA LEU A 177 13.54 -16.22 -26.16
C LEU A 177 13.52 -14.68 -26.19
N LYS A 178 12.54 -14.08 -26.83
CA LYS A 178 12.41 -12.61 -27.00
C LYS A 178 11.12 -12.06 -26.41
N MET A 179 10.18 -12.92 -26.03
CA MET A 179 8.82 -12.50 -25.67
C MET A 179 8.33 -13.26 -24.44
N ASP A 180 8.01 -12.50 -23.38
CA ASP A 180 7.45 -12.97 -22.13
C ASP A 180 6.04 -12.38 -21.96
N PHE A 181 5.10 -13.20 -21.56
CA PHE A 181 3.75 -12.80 -21.19
C PHE A 181 3.47 -13.16 -19.73
N GLN A 182 2.81 -12.25 -19.01
CA GLN A 182 2.39 -12.48 -17.64
C GLN A 182 0.94 -12.03 -17.47
N ILE A 183 0.20 -12.79 -16.68
CA ILE A 183 -1.15 -12.45 -16.24
C ILE A 183 -1.19 -12.60 -14.72
N GLU A 184 -1.77 -11.59 -14.01
CA GLU A 184 -1.95 -11.62 -12.57
C GLU A 184 -3.36 -11.15 -12.22
N GLY A 185 -4.11 -11.99 -11.52
CA GLY A 185 -5.38 -11.60 -10.90
C GLY A 185 -5.16 -11.32 -9.41
N TYR A 186 -5.79 -10.28 -8.89
CA TYR A 186 -5.66 -9.91 -7.49
C TYR A 186 -6.96 -9.54 -6.81
N ILE A 187 -7.02 -9.78 -5.51
CA ILE A 187 -8.02 -9.26 -4.59
C ILE A 187 -7.27 -8.68 -3.39
N LYS A 188 -7.57 -7.42 -3.06
CA LYS A 188 -7.06 -6.70 -1.89
C LYS A 188 -8.25 -6.21 -1.08
N ASP A 189 -8.40 -6.75 0.11
CA ASP A 189 -9.46 -6.41 1.04
C ASP A 189 -8.88 -5.55 2.17
N PHE A 190 -9.35 -4.33 2.27
CA PHE A 190 -8.96 -3.34 3.26
C PHE A 190 -10.02 -3.32 4.35
N ASN A 191 -9.75 -3.98 5.45
CA ASN A 191 -10.70 -4.12 6.55
C ASN A 191 -10.89 -2.81 7.32
N GLN A 192 -9.88 -1.95 7.32
CA GLN A 192 -9.89 -0.69 8.01
C GLN A 192 -9.06 0.33 7.24
N ILE A 193 -9.70 1.40 6.82
CA ILE A 193 -9.10 2.57 6.18
C ILE A 193 -9.61 3.77 6.93
N THR A 194 -8.72 4.61 7.38
CA THR A 194 -9.07 5.82 8.12
C THR A 194 -8.89 7.03 7.22
N ASN A 195 -9.91 7.86 7.13
CA ASN A 195 -9.92 9.12 6.42
C ASN A 195 -10.28 10.27 7.36
N ILE A 196 -9.87 11.49 7.01
CA ILE A 196 -10.29 12.70 7.73
C ILE A 196 -11.77 12.97 7.45
N ASN A 197 -12.53 13.24 8.50
CA ASN A 197 -13.91 13.67 8.39
C ASN A 197 -13.98 15.15 7.93
N ARG A 198 -14.14 15.33 6.63
CA ARG A 198 -14.27 16.68 6.04
C ARG A 198 -15.67 17.28 6.16
N SER A 199 -16.63 16.48 6.58
CA SER A 199 -18.03 16.88 6.77
C SER A 199 -18.34 17.33 8.20
N MET A 200 -17.34 17.37 9.10
CA MET A 200 -17.55 17.86 10.46
C MET A 200 -18.02 19.33 10.44
N THR A 201 -19.05 19.61 11.23
CA THR A 201 -19.63 20.95 11.38
C THR A 201 -19.28 21.57 12.71
N SER A 202 -18.89 20.78 13.68
CA SER A 202 -18.55 21.16 15.04
C SER A 202 -17.27 20.47 15.51
N ASN A 203 -16.54 21.09 16.44
CA ASN A 203 -15.38 20.48 17.10
C ASN A 203 -15.74 19.28 18.00
N TYR A 204 -17.02 18.99 18.17
CA TYR A 204 -17.52 17.79 18.86
C TYR A 204 -17.74 16.59 17.93
N ASP A 205 -17.69 16.81 16.61
CA ASP A 205 -17.79 15.74 15.62
C ASP A 205 -16.49 14.94 15.58
N ASN A 206 -16.57 13.67 15.23
CA ASN A 206 -15.38 12.85 15.06
C ASN A 206 -14.48 13.41 13.94
N GLU A 207 -13.20 13.57 14.21
CA GLU A 207 -12.20 14.06 13.24
C GLU A 207 -11.93 13.05 12.11
N PHE A 208 -12.26 11.78 12.34
CA PHE A 208 -12.00 10.69 11.43
C PHE A 208 -13.27 9.92 11.08
N ILE A 209 -13.24 9.33 9.89
CA ILE A 209 -14.17 8.28 9.46
C ILE A 209 -13.38 7.01 9.21
N VAL A 210 -13.99 5.87 9.48
CA VAL A 210 -13.43 4.56 9.20
C VAL A 210 -14.23 3.89 8.10
N GLU A 211 -13.54 3.44 7.09
CA GLU A 211 -14.12 2.82 5.90
C GLU A 211 -13.51 1.43 5.69
N ARG A 212 -14.19 0.63 4.88
CA ARG A 212 -13.62 -0.58 4.29
C ARG A 212 -13.40 -0.37 2.81
N GLY A 213 -12.51 -1.16 2.22
CA GLY A 213 -12.23 -1.08 0.79
C GLY A 213 -12.01 -2.45 0.18
N LEU A 214 -12.41 -2.59 -1.08
CA LEU A 214 -12.16 -3.77 -1.89
C LEU A 214 -11.56 -3.33 -3.23
N ALA A 215 -10.35 -3.80 -3.52
CA ALA A 215 -9.74 -3.65 -4.85
C ALA A 215 -9.53 -5.04 -5.46
N ARG A 216 -9.97 -5.22 -6.72
CA ARG A 216 -9.78 -6.45 -7.47
C ARG A 216 -9.51 -6.15 -8.93
N GLY A 217 -8.76 -7.00 -9.59
CA GLY A 217 -8.44 -6.75 -10.99
C GLY A 217 -7.60 -7.84 -11.60
N VAL A 218 -7.27 -7.63 -12.87
CA VAL A 218 -6.38 -8.47 -13.65
C VAL A 218 -5.40 -7.58 -14.42
N ASP A 219 -4.14 -7.91 -14.33
CA ASP A 219 -3.04 -7.24 -15.02
C ASP A 219 -2.45 -8.17 -16.08
N PHE A 220 -2.25 -7.66 -17.27
CA PHE A 220 -1.59 -8.33 -18.39
C PHE A 220 -0.31 -7.59 -18.72
N LEU A 221 0.80 -8.29 -18.76
CA LEU A 221 2.10 -7.73 -19.07
C LEU A 221 2.71 -8.49 -20.24
N LEU A 222 3.17 -7.75 -21.23
CA LEU A 222 3.90 -8.26 -22.39
C LEU A 222 5.25 -7.57 -22.47
N LYS A 223 6.32 -8.35 -22.52
CA LYS A 223 7.67 -7.88 -22.79
C LYS A 223 8.14 -8.45 -24.12
N TYR A 224 8.74 -7.60 -24.94
CA TYR A 224 9.42 -8.01 -26.16
C TYR A 224 10.81 -7.39 -26.21
N LYS A 225 11.84 -8.20 -26.35
CA LYS A 225 13.24 -7.76 -26.31
C LYS A 225 14.04 -8.35 -27.45
N THR A 226 14.61 -7.47 -28.27
CA THR A 226 15.59 -7.81 -29.29
C THR A 226 16.87 -7.00 -29.10
N LYS A 227 17.88 -7.19 -29.96
CA LYS A 227 19.11 -6.37 -29.96
C LYS A 227 18.83 -4.87 -30.18
N LYS A 228 17.76 -4.54 -30.92
CA LYS A 228 17.45 -3.15 -31.32
C LYS A 228 16.22 -2.60 -30.63
N LEU A 229 15.21 -3.43 -30.33
CA LEU A 229 13.93 -2.99 -29.80
C LEU A 229 13.66 -3.67 -28.47
N TYR A 230 13.32 -2.86 -27.46
CA TYR A 230 12.69 -3.27 -26.23
C TYR A 230 11.29 -2.66 -26.17
N LEU A 231 10.29 -3.50 -25.94
CA LEU A 231 8.90 -3.10 -25.72
C LEU A 231 8.42 -3.71 -24.43
N TRP A 232 7.77 -2.91 -23.60
CA TRP A 232 7.12 -3.32 -22.37
C TRP A 232 5.72 -2.70 -22.33
N SER A 233 4.70 -3.52 -22.23
CA SER A 233 3.31 -3.09 -22.22
C SER A 233 2.59 -3.74 -21.06
N VAL A 234 1.83 -2.93 -20.31
CA VAL A 234 0.92 -3.38 -19.26
C VAL A 234 -0.46 -2.88 -19.56
N TYR A 235 -1.43 -3.79 -19.50
CA TYR A 235 -2.83 -3.46 -19.47
C TYR A 235 -3.42 -3.95 -18.15
N SER A 236 -4.11 -3.06 -17.42
CA SER A 236 -4.78 -3.34 -16.16
C SER A 236 -6.27 -3.12 -16.28
N LEU A 237 -7.05 -4.10 -15.84
CA LEU A 237 -8.49 -3.99 -15.63
C LEU A 237 -8.75 -4.07 -14.12
N GLY A 238 -9.10 -2.96 -13.48
CA GLY A 238 -9.24 -2.87 -12.04
C GLY A 238 -10.59 -2.30 -11.60
N PHE A 239 -11.03 -2.71 -10.43
CA PHE A 239 -12.27 -2.26 -9.79
C PHE A 239 -11.98 -1.95 -8.34
N ILE A 240 -12.32 -0.75 -7.90
CA ILE A 240 -12.12 -0.32 -6.52
C ILE A 240 -13.45 0.15 -5.96
N LYS A 241 -13.81 -0.35 -4.78
CA LYS A 241 -14.99 0.04 -4.02
C LYS A 241 -14.60 0.46 -2.62
N ARG A 242 -15.33 1.41 -2.07
CA ARG A 242 -15.27 1.83 -0.68
C ARG A 242 -16.64 1.66 -0.02
N TYR A 243 -16.62 1.41 1.28
CA TYR A 243 -17.80 1.22 2.09
C TYR A 243 -17.67 2.08 3.37
N GLU A 244 -18.62 2.99 3.55
CA GLU A 244 -18.81 3.74 4.78
C GLU A 244 -20.18 3.33 5.36
N GLY A 245 -20.16 2.50 6.39
CA GLY A 245 -21.35 1.82 6.83
C GLY A 245 -21.98 1.00 5.70
N GLU A 246 -23.27 1.21 5.47
CA GLU A 246 -24.01 0.57 4.38
C GLU A 246 -23.81 1.26 3.01
N ASN A 247 -23.18 2.43 2.98
CA ASN A 247 -23.00 3.20 1.75
C ASN A 247 -21.80 2.69 0.95
N GLU A 248 -22.06 2.26 -0.28
CA GLU A 248 -21.02 1.87 -1.25
C GLU A 248 -20.77 3.02 -2.22
N TYR A 249 -19.48 3.30 -2.50
CA TYR A 249 -19.10 4.27 -3.52
C TYR A 249 -17.82 3.86 -4.25
N PHE A 250 -17.62 4.45 -5.45
CA PHE A 250 -16.39 4.34 -6.22
C PHE A 250 -15.52 5.56 -5.96
N PRO A 251 -14.27 5.41 -5.49
CA PRO A 251 -13.39 6.54 -5.31
C PRO A 251 -13.00 7.16 -6.66
N HIS A 252 -12.64 8.44 -6.66
CA HIS A 252 -12.31 9.19 -7.88
C HIS A 252 -11.14 8.60 -8.69
N PHE A 253 -10.30 7.79 -8.05
CA PHE A 253 -9.19 7.08 -8.69
C PHE A 253 -9.55 5.67 -9.19
N ASP A 254 -10.82 5.25 -9.14
CA ASP A 254 -11.29 3.98 -9.73
C ASP A 254 -11.22 4.05 -11.26
N ARG A 255 -10.03 3.78 -11.78
CA ARG A 255 -9.77 3.71 -13.22
C ARG A 255 -9.84 2.28 -13.69
N ARG A 256 -10.96 1.94 -14.35
CA ARG A 256 -11.25 0.59 -14.83
C ARG A 256 -10.20 0.06 -15.79
N HIS A 257 -9.74 0.89 -16.69
CA HIS A 257 -8.78 0.55 -17.73
C HIS A 257 -7.54 1.42 -17.61
N ASN A 258 -6.37 0.81 -17.54
CA ASN A 258 -5.09 1.50 -17.52
C ASN A 258 -4.14 0.80 -18.51
N ILE A 259 -3.50 1.58 -19.38
CA ILE A 259 -2.52 1.09 -20.35
C ILE A 259 -1.23 1.85 -20.17
N ASN A 260 -0.15 1.12 -19.96
CA ASN A 260 1.20 1.67 -19.93
C ASN A 260 2.04 1.02 -21.03
N LEU A 261 2.70 1.84 -21.82
CA LEU A 261 3.57 1.40 -22.90
C LEU A 261 4.94 2.07 -22.79
N VAL A 262 5.98 1.27 -22.74
CA VAL A 262 7.37 1.73 -22.79
C VAL A 262 8.06 1.10 -23.99
N SER A 263 8.68 1.92 -24.83
CA SER A 263 9.45 1.49 -25.98
C SER A 263 10.83 2.14 -25.97
N SER A 264 11.85 1.34 -26.22
CA SER A 264 13.22 1.80 -26.37
C SER A 264 13.84 1.21 -27.65
N PHE A 265 14.38 2.05 -28.49
CA PHE A 265 15.02 1.63 -29.73
C PHE A 265 16.48 2.04 -29.74
N ASN A 266 17.37 1.07 -29.99
CA ASN A 266 18.80 1.29 -30.10
C ASN A 266 19.18 1.48 -31.57
N PHE A 267 19.53 2.71 -31.94
CA PHE A 267 19.93 3.09 -33.30
C PHE A 267 21.30 2.53 -33.73
N GLY A 268 22.04 1.88 -32.82
CA GLY A 268 23.38 1.37 -33.06
C GLY A 268 24.45 2.47 -32.93
N LYS A 269 25.68 2.07 -32.76
CA LYS A 269 26.81 2.98 -32.99
C LYS A 269 27.01 3.11 -34.49
N LYS A 270 27.08 4.33 -35.01
CA LYS A 270 27.66 4.61 -36.32
C LYS A 270 29.14 4.22 -36.32
#